data_66ce8ec37ff640787fa87412efc1fd20
#
_entry.id   66ce8ec37ff640787fa87412efc1fd20
#
_cell.length_a   1.000
_cell.length_b   1.000
_cell.length_c   1.000
_cell.angle_alpha   90.00
_cell.angle_beta   90.00
_cell.angle_gamma   90.00
#
_symmetry.space_group_name_H-M   'P 1'
#
loop_
_entity.id
_entity.type
_entity.pdbx_description
1 polymer ?
#
loop_
_entity_poly.entity_id
_entity_poly.type
_entity_poly.pdbx_seq_one_letter_code
_entity_poly.pdbx_strand_id
1 'polypeptide(L)'
;MQLLSTFHSIRFGLMVGIGGGVPSSNADIRLGDIVVSQPADTSGGVIQYDLGKALSGGQFQRTGILNRPPKVLLTALATLQAHHFTEDSRVFEFISDIQAKLKSRTAANFVRPTKGDFLYQTEYNHRASATCVDCDKSKLILRPSRDHEEPVIHYGLVASGNQVVKDGKQRDQLAQELGVCCVEMEAAGLMNDFPCLVIRGICDYADSHKNKEWQGYAAAVAAAYAKDLVLMVPIDQIETTPTARNTLANSGKSF
;
A
#
# COMPACT_ATOMS: atom_id res chain seq x y z
N MET A 1 19.80 7.84 -5.24
CA MET A 1 21.25 7.80 -4.85
C MET A 1 21.69 9.06 -4.11
N GLN A 2 21.23 10.26 -4.48
CA GLN A 2 21.63 11.52 -3.81
C GLN A 2 21.34 11.55 -2.29
N LEU A 3 20.23 10.96 -1.83
CA LEU A 3 19.90 10.86 -0.40
C LEU A 3 20.98 10.11 0.40
N LEU A 4 21.47 8.98 -0.09
CA LEU A 4 22.48 8.17 0.59
C LEU A 4 23.89 8.78 0.55
N SER A 5 24.17 9.69 -0.39
CA SER A 5 25.43 10.45 -0.40
C SER A 5 25.42 11.59 0.62
N THR A 6 24.25 12.08 1.01
CA THR A 6 24.11 13.15 2.02
C THR A 6 23.94 12.55 3.42
N PHE A 7 23.15 11.48 3.56
CA PHE A 7 22.84 10.84 4.85
C PHE A 7 23.39 9.42 4.92
N HIS A 8 24.63 9.29 5.39
CA HIS A 8 25.37 8.02 5.37
C HIS A 8 24.88 7.00 6.40
N SER A 9 24.16 7.44 7.43
CA SER A 9 23.66 6.58 8.51
C SER A 9 22.32 5.90 8.21
N ILE A 10 21.67 6.22 7.09
CA ILE A 10 20.39 5.57 6.71
C ILE A 10 20.63 4.07 6.50
N ARG A 11 19.79 3.25 7.11
CA ARG A 11 19.87 1.79 7.06
C ARG A 11 18.74 1.17 6.25
N PHE A 12 17.54 1.73 6.36
CA PHE A 12 16.34 1.31 5.63
C PHE A 12 15.37 2.48 5.51
N GLY A 13 14.31 2.31 4.73
CA GLY A 13 13.23 3.27 4.58
C GLY A 13 11.86 2.62 4.68
N LEU A 14 10.87 3.45 4.96
CA LEU A 14 9.46 3.13 4.80
C LEU A 14 8.90 3.95 3.64
N MET A 15 8.33 3.28 2.66
CA MET A 15 7.67 3.94 1.53
C MET A 15 6.19 4.08 1.85
N VAL A 16 5.84 5.21 2.45
CA VAL A 16 4.50 5.49 2.97
C VAL A 16 3.73 6.35 1.97
N GLY A 17 2.55 5.92 1.59
CA GLY A 17 1.73 6.64 0.62
C GLY A 17 0.32 6.08 0.51
N ILE A 18 -0.35 6.40 -0.59
CA ILE A 18 -1.69 5.93 -0.92
C ILE A 18 -1.66 4.99 -2.12
N GLY A 19 -2.70 4.17 -2.25
CA GLY A 19 -2.83 3.22 -3.36
C GLY A 19 -4.28 2.88 -3.67
N GLY A 20 -4.49 2.23 -4.80
CA GLY A 20 -5.77 1.68 -5.19
C GLY A 20 -5.95 0.27 -4.62
N GLY A 21 -7.01 0.06 -3.86
CA GLY A 21 -7.34 -1.24 -3.29
C GLY A 21 -7.79 -2.25 -4.35
N VAL A 22 -7.41 -3.50 -4.12
CA VAL A 22 -7.78 -4.65 -4.98
C VAL A 22 -8.57 -5.66 -4.13
N PRO A 23 -9.87 -5.44 -3.92
CA PRO A 23 -10.71 -6.37 -3.18
C PRO A 23 -10.81 -7.73 -3.89
N SER A 24 -10.83 -8.81 -3.11
CA SER A 24 -10.97 -10.17 -3.63
C SER A 24 -11.83 -11.03 -2.69
N SER A 25 -12.12 -12.27 -3.08
CA SER A 25 -12.80 -13.23 -2.20
C SER A 25 -12.03 -13.51 -0.90
N ASN A 26 -10.72 -13.34 -0.92
CA ASN A 26 -9.84 -13.64 0.21
C ASN A 26 -9.50 -12.38 1.05
N ALA A 27 -9.76 -11.18 0.52
CA ALA A 27 -9.40 -9.92 1.19
C ALA A 27 -10.47 -8.84 0.91
N ASP A 28 -11.30 -8.55 1.91
CA ASP A 28 -12.29 -7.46 1.87
C ASP A 28 -11.61 -6.11 2.13
N ILE A 29 -10.82 -5.67 1.16
CA ILE A 29 -10.12 -4.39 1.21
C ILE A 29 -11.11 -3.25 0.99
N ARG A 30 -11.07 -2.23 1.86
CA ARG A 30 -11.97 -1.07 1.81
C ARG A 30 -11.23 0.25 1.80
N LEU A 31 -11.93 1.31 1.41
CA LEU A 31 -11.39 2.67 1.46
C LEU A 31 -11.03 3.05 2.90
N GLY A 32 -9.83 3.56 3.09
CA GLY A 32 -9.26 3.87 4.40
C GLY A 32 -8.51 2.71 5.06
N ASP A 33 -8.54 1.50 4.52
CA ASP A 33 -7.71 0.40 4.98
C ASP A 33 -6.23 0.62 4.67
N ILE A 34 -5.38 -0.23 5.23
CA ILE A 34 -3.93 -0.21 5.03
C ILE A 34 -3.51 -1.50 4.33
N VAL A 35 -2.65 -1.37 3.32
CA VAL A 35 -1.93 -2.52 2.75
C VAL A 35 -0.44 -2.35 3.04
N VAL A 36 0.15 -3.38 3.61
CA VAL A 36 1.58 -3.46 3.92
C VAL A 36 2.20 -4.56 3.07
N SER A 37 3.26 -4.22 2.34
CA SER A 37 3.94 -5.20 1.51
C SER A 37 4.55 -6.31 2.36
N GLN A 38 4.17 -7.55 2.08
CA GLN A 38 4.71 -8.72 2.76
C GLN A 38 5.16 -9.74 1.73
N PRO A 39 6.37 -10.31 1.85
CA PRO A 39 6.82 -11.38 0.97
C PRO A 39 5.85 -12.56 1.01
N ALA A 40 5.47 -13.04 -0.16
CA ALA A 40 4.65 -14.22 -0.32
C ALA A 40 5.09 -15.01 -1.57
N ASP A 41 5.01 -16.33 -1.50
CA ASP A 41 5.44 -17.22 -2.57
C ASP A 41 6.86 -16.90 -3.06
N THR A 42 7.01 -16.55 -4.34
CA THR A 42 8.28 -16.18 -4.96
C THR A 42 8.52 -14.67 -4.99
N SER A 43 7.61 -13.86 -4.45
CA SER A 43 7.70 -12.39 -4.49
C SER A 43 8.27 -11.81 -3.20
N GLY A 44 9.04 -10.74 -3.34
CA GLY A 44 9.56 -9.93 -2.23
C GLY A 44 8.53 -9.03 -1.54
N GLY A 45 7.24 -9.10 -1.90
CA GLY A 45 6.18 -8.24 -1.36
C GLY A 45 5.69 -7.18 -2.35
N VAL A 46 6.49 -6.85 -3.35
CA VAL A 46 6.13 -5.95 -4.45
C VAL A 46 6.37 -6.64 -5.78
N ILE A 47 5.42 -6.53 -6.71
CA ILE A 47 5.52 -7.08 -8.05
C ILE A 47 5.43 -5.95 -9.07
N GLN A 48 6.46 -5.80 -9.92
CA GLN A 48 6.36 -4.92 -11.06
C GLN A 48 5.53 -5.60 -12.15
N TYR A 49 4.29 -5.15 -12.34
CA TYR A 49 3.35 -5.85 -13.21
C TYR A 49 3.50 -5.51 -14.70
N ASP A 50 4.13 -4.40 -15.03
CA ASP A 50 4.29 -3.87 -16.39
C ASP A 50 5.69 -4.11 -17.00
N LEU A 51 6.59 -4.82 -16.30
CA LEU A 51 7.90 -5.21 -16.80
C LEU A 51 7.90 -6.65 -17.29
N GLY A 52 8.18 -6.85 -18.58
CA GLY A 52 8.16 -8.19 -19.14
C GLY A 52 8.33 -8.26 -20.65
N LYS A 53 7.98 -9.41 -21.21
CA LYS A 53 8.05 -9.72 -22.65
C LYS A 53 6.65 -9.85 -23.21
N ALA A 54 6.37 -9.18 -24.31
CA ALA A 54 5.20 -9.47 -25.14
C ALA A 54 5.46 -10.76 -25.92
N LEU A 55 4.55 -11.72 -25.80
CA LEU A 55 4.60 -12.99 -26.51
C LEU A 55 3.55 -13.02 -27.62
N SER A 56 3.65 -14.03 -28.51
CA SER A 56 2.65 -14.24 -29.54
C SER A 56 1.26 -14.50 -28.96
N GLY A 57 0.21 -14.05 -29.65
CA GLY A 57 -1.18 -14.20 -29.18
C GLY A 57 -1.57 -13.18 -28.09
N GLY A 58 -0.82 -12.08 -27.92
CA GLY A 58 -1.13 -11.04 -26.96
C GLY A 58 -0.82 -11.39 -25.51
N GLN A 59 -0.10 -12.49 -25.28
CA GLN A 59 0.32 -12.90 -23.95
C GLN A 59 1.44 -12.00 -23.42
N PHE A 60 1.48 -11.80 -22.10
CA PHE A 60 2.53 -11.06 -21.42
C PHE A 60 3.22 -11.94 -20.38
N GLN A 61 4.53 -12.09 -20.51
CA GLN A 61 5.36 -12.79 -19.53
C GLN A 61 6.14 -11.78 -18.70
N ARG A 62 5.79 -11.65 -17.43
CA ARG A 62 6.55 -10.83 -16.49
C ARG A 62 7.96 -11.37 -16.30
N THR A 63 8.92 -10.46 -16.15
CA THR A 63 10.34 -10.77 -15.91
C THR A 63 10.89 -9.93 -14.77
N GLY A 64 11.91 -10.45 -14.11
CA GLY A 64 12.54 -9.81 -12.96
C GLY A 64 11.81 -10.08 -11.65
N ILE A 65 12.57 -9.94 -10.56
CA ILE A 65 12.09 -10.05 -9.18
C ILE A 65 12.62 -8.83 -8.45
N LEU A 66 11.75 -8.18 -7.67
CA LEU A 66 12.13 -7.06 -6.80
C LEU A 66 12.65 -7.58 -5.46
N ASN A 67 13.58 -6.84 -4.87
CA ASN A 67 14.14 -7.16 -3.57
C ASN A 67 13.05 -7.18 -2.49
N ARG A 68 13.23 -8.05 -1.50
CA ARG A 68 12.38 -8.08 -0.30
C ARG A 68 12.79 -6.99 0.68
N PRO A 69 11.89 -6.55 1.58
CA PRO A 69 12.22 -5.66 2.68
C PRO A 69 13.35 -6.22 3.58
N PRO A 70 14.13 -5.34 4.22
CA PRO A 70 15.18 -5.76 5.16
C PRO A 70 14.63 -6.62 6.30
N LYS A 71 15.44 -7.57 6.77
CA LYS A 71 15.06 -8.49 7.85
C LYS A 71 14.59 -7.74 9.11
N VAL A 72 15.24 -6.63 9.48
CA VAL A 72 14.85 -5.83 10.65
C VAL A 72 13.42 -5.31 10.55
N LEU A 73 12.97 -4.87 9.36
CA LEU A 73 11.60 -4.43 9.13
C LEU A 73 10.62 -5.60 9.10
N LEU A 74 10.99 -6.74 8.52
CA LEU A 74 10.15 -7.93 8.52
C LEU A 74 9.97 -8.51 9.93
N THR A 75 11.01 -8.46 10.77
CA THR A 75 10.93 -8.85 12.18
C THR A 75 10.00 -7.90 12.94
N ALA A 76 10.18 -6.59 12.81
CA ALA A 76 9.30 -5.60 13.45
C ALA A 76 7.85 -5.75 12.97
N LEU A 77 7.64 -6.04 11.68
CA LEU A 77 6.33 -6.31 11.12
C LEU A 77 5.67 -7.52 11.78
N ALA A 78 6.39 -8.64 11.90
CA ALA A 78 5.87 -9.84 12.56
C ALA A 78 5.56 -9.60 14.06
N THR A 79 6.41 -8.83 14.74
CA THR A 79 6.19 -8.43 16.14
C THR A 79 4.93 -7.57 16.26
N LEU A 80 4.74 -6.58 15.38
CA LEU A 80 3.53 -5.73 15.38
C LEU A 80 2.27 -6.53 15.07
N GLN A 81 2.33 -7.46 14.12
CA GLN A 81 1.21 -8.37 13.85
C GLN A 81 0.84 -9.19 15.08
N ALA A 82 1.84 -9.76 15.77
CA ALA A 82 1.59 -10.51 17.01
C ALA A 82 1.00 -9.63 18.13
N HIS A 83 1.45 -8.39 18.24
CA HIS A 83 0.93 -7.43 19.22
C HIS A 83 -0.55 -7.11 18.96
N HIS A 84 -0.94 -6.90 17.70
CA HIS A 84 -2.34 -6.65 17.31
C HIS A 84 -3.30 -7.84 17.54
N PHE A 85 -2.81 -9.05 17.87
CA PHE A 85 -3.67 -10.15 18.34
C PHE A 85 -4.05 -10.03 19.81
N THR A 86 -3.29 -9.31 20.60
CA THR A 86 -3.48 -9.20 22.05
C THR A 86 -3.90 -7.80 22.49
N GLU A 87 -3.63 -6.80 21.68
CA GLU A 87 -3.91 -5.40 21.98
C GLU A 87 -4.47 -4.68 20.73
N ASP A 88 -5.24 -3.65 20.94
CA ASP A 88 -5.79 -2.83 19.86
C ASP A 88 -4.67 -2.06 19.13
N SER A 89 -4.88 -1.87 17.83
CA SER A 89 -3.95 -1.08 17.01
C SER A 89 -3.95 0.38 17.45
N ARG A 90 -2.76 0.98 17.61
CA ARG A 90 -2.61 2.39 17.94
C ARG A 90 -2.82 3.35 16.75
N VAL A 91 -3.13 2.81 15.59
CA VAL A 91 -3.35 3.61 14.36
C VAL A 91 -4.41 4.69 14.58
N PHE A 92 -5.52 4.34 15.23
CA PHE A 92 -6.60 5.30 15.50
C PHE A 92 -6.19 6.41 16.49
N GLU A 93 -5.42 6.07 17.52
CA GLU A 93 -4.82 7.04 18.44
C GLU A 93 -3.94 8.03 17.67
N PHE A 94 -3.05 7.54 16.80
CA PHE A 94 -2.14 8.39 16.03
C PHE A 94 -2.85 9.25 14.99
N ILE A 95 -3.95 8.79 14.40
CA ILE A 95 -4.78 9.62 13.53
C ILE A 95 -5.40 10.77 14.32
N SER A 96 -5.94 10.48 15.49
CA SER A 96 -6.53 11.49 16.40
C SER A 96 -5.48 12.52 16.81
N ASP A 97 -4.26 12.10 17.14
CA ASP A 97 -3.12 12.97 17.44
C ASP A 97 -2.77 13.91 16.26
N ILE A 98 -2.75 13.37 15.03
CA ILE A 98 -2.50 14.16 13.82
C ILE A 98 -3.57 15.23 13.67
N GLN A 99 -4.84 14.86 13.79
CA GLN A 99 -5.96 15.79 13.66
C GLN A 99 -5.94 16.88 14.72
N ALA A 100 -5.62 16.54 15.97
CA ALA A 100 -5.54 17.49 17.06
C ALA A 100 -4.41 18.51 16.89
N LYS A 101 -3.30 18.15 16.27
CA LYS A 101 -2.13 19.04 16.05
C LYS A 101 -2.27 19.94 14.83
N LEU A 102 -3.18 19.63 13.90
CA LEU A 102 -3.40 20.41 12.72
C LEU A 102 -4.40 21.55 12.95
N LYS A 103 -4.23 22.66 12.21
CA LYS A 103 -5.25 23.72 12.16
C LYS A 103 -6.54 23.14 11.57
N SER A 104 -7.70 23.54 12.08
CA SER A 104 -9.01 22.92 11.75
C SER A 104 -9.27 22.80 10.25
N ARG A 105 -8.90 23.82 9.43
CA ARG A 105 -9.04 23.76 7.96
C ARG A 105 -8.17 22.67 7.31
N THR A 106 -6.98 22.43 7.85
CA THR A 106 -6.07 21.40 7.35
C THR A 106 -6.47 20.03 7.88
N ALA A 107 -6.89 19.95 9.14
CA ALA A 107 -7.34 18.72 9.78
C ALA A 107 -8.52 18.07 9.02
N ALA A 108 -9.43 18.87 8.47
CA ALA A 108 -10.58 18.40 7.69
C ALA A 108 -10.19 17.51 6.49
N ASN A 109 -9.00 17.70 5.92
CA ASN A 109 -8.53 16.86 4.81
C ASN A 109 -8.12 15.45 5.23
N PHE A 110 -7.91 15.23 6.52
CA PHE A 110 -7.43 13.95 7.08
C PHE A 110 -8.51 13.23 7.91
N VAL A 111 -9.74 13.73 7.87
CA VAL A 111 -10.89 13.09 8.50
C VAL A 111 -11.46 12.05 7.54
N ARG A 112 -11.95 10.93 8.10
CA ARG A 112 -12.65 9.90 7.33
C ARG A 112 -13.86 10.52 6.60
N PRO A 113 -13.98 10.33 5.28
CA PRO A 113 -15.12 10.82 4.52
C PRO A 113 -16.45 10.18 4.97
N THR A 114 -17.50 10.99 5.07
CA THR A 114 -18.84 10.55 5.47
C THR A 114 -19.66 9.95 4.33
N LYS A 115 -19.24 10.12 3.08
CA LYS A 115 -19.98 9.69 1.87
C LYS A 115 -20.00 8.17 1.65
N GLY A 116 -19.35 7.41 2.49
CA GLY A 116 -19.34 5.96 2.41
C GLY A 116 -18.26 5.39 1.49
N ASP A 117 -18.13 4.09 1.60
CA ASP A 117 -17.18 3.25 0.87
C ASP A 117 -17.95 2.52 -0.24
N PHE A 118 -17.77 2.95 -1.49
CA PHE A 118 -18.51 2.46 -2.65
C PHE A 118 -17.59 1.67 -3.59
N LEU A 119 -17.82 0.36 -3.65
CA LEU A 119 -17.22 -0.52 -4.65
C LEU A 119 -18.26 -0.85 -5.71
N TYR A 120 -18.00 -0.52 -6.96
CA TYR A 120 -18.89 -0.80 -8.07
C TYR A 120 -18.52 -2.11 -8.80
N GLN A 121 -19.51 -2.70 -9.48
CA GLN A 121 -19.29 -3.85 -10.36
C GLN A 121 -18.27 -3.50 -11.44
N THR A 122 -17.42 -4.43 -11.78
CA THR A 122 -16.26 -4.27 -12.69
C THR A 122 -16.66 -3.73 -14.07
N GLU A 123 -17.82 -4.14 -14.57
CA GLU A 123 -18.34 -3.73 -15.89
C GLU A 123 -19.01 -2.35 -15.87
N TYR A 124 -19.28 -1.80 -14.69
CA TYR A 124 -19.92 -0.51 -14.56
C TYR A 124 -18.88 0.60 -14.53
N ASN A 125 -18.75 1.31 -15.66
CA ASN A 125 -17.83 2.44 -15.77
C ASN A 125 -18.47 3.74 -15.31
N HIS A 126 -17.66 4.57 -14.65
CA HIS A 126 -18.02 5.92 -14.25
C HIS A 126 -18.37 6.78 -15.47
N ARG A 127 -19.50 7.47 -15.42
CA ARG A 127 -19.87 8.49 -16.43
C ARG A 127 -19.11 9.78 -16.15
N ALA A 128 -18.86 10.59 -17.18
CA ALA A 128 -18.02 11.78 -17.13
C ALA A 128 -18.56 12.87 -16.19
N SER A 129 -18.47 12.64 -14.88
CA SER A 129 -18.74 13.63 -13.83
C SER A 129 -17.55 13.69 -12.85
N ALA A 130 -17.45 14.75 -12.05
CA ALA A 130 -16.36 14.91 -11.08
C ALA A 130 -16.50 14.01 -9.84
N THR A 131 -17.70 13.44 -9.60
CA THR A 131 -18.03 12.65 -8.39
C THR A 131 -18.99 11.52 -8.74
N CYS A 132 -19.11 10.54 -7.85
CA CYS A 132 -20.03 9.40 -8.00
C CYS A 132 -21.47 9.69 -7.51
N VAL A 133 -21.87 10.96 -7.38
CA VAL A 133 -23.20 11.33 -6.88
C VAL A 133 -24.30 10.78 -7.80
N ASP A 134 -24.08 10.83 -9.12
CA ASP A 134 -25.04 10.40 -10.14
C ASP A 134 -24.81 8.95 -10.60
N CYS A 135 -23.92 8.22 -9.95
CA CYS A 135 -23.67 6.81 -10.27
C CYS A 135 -24.86 5.93 -9.83
N ASP A 136 -25.16 4.93 -10.64
CA ASP A 136 -26.25 3.98 -10.35
C ASP A 136 -25.89 3.08 -9.17
N LYS A 137 -26.55 3.31 -8.04
CA LYS A 137 -26.31 2.55 -6.79
C LYS A 137 -26.72 1.08 -6.89
N SER A 138 -27.55 0.70 -7.86
CA SER A 138 -27.84 -0.72 -8.10
C SER A 138 -26.65 -1.52 -8.62
N LYS A 139 -25.60 -0.83 -9.07
CA LYS A 139 -24.34 -1.39 -9.53
C LYS A 139 -23.27 -1.52 -8.45
N LEU A 140 -23.62 -1.20 -7.21
CA LEU A 140 -22.73 -1.43 -6.07
C LEU A 140 -22.61 -2.92 -5.76
N ILE A 141 -21.40 -3.33 -5.39
CA ILE A 141 -21.16 -4.63 -4.78
C ILE A 141 -21.55 -4.50 -3.31
N LEU A 142 -22.59 -5.22 -2.92
CA LEU A 142 -23.03 -5.26 -1.53
C LEU A 142 -22.04 -6.06 -0.70
N ARG A 143 -21.50 -5.45 0.34
CA ARG A 143 -20.58 -6.07 1.31
C ARG A 143 -21.21 -6.01 2.70
N PRO A 144 -21.00 -7.01 3.57
CA PRO A 144 -21.43 -6.95 4.97
C PRO A 144 -20.90 -5.69 5.65
N SER A 145 -21.70 -5.08 6.53
CA SER A 145 -21.22 -3.99 7.37
C SER A 145 -20.08 -4.49 8.25
N ARG A 146 -19.05 -3.66 8.45
CA ARG A 146 -18.09 -3.88 9.54
C ARG A 146 -18.73 -3.38 10.84
N ASP A 147 -18.45 -4.06 11.92
CA ASP A 147 -18.89 -3.73 13.29
C ASP A 147 -18.04 -2.60 13.92
N HIS A 148 -16.96 -2.20 13.26
CA HIS A 148 -16.07 -1.13 13.68
C HIS A 148 -15.72 -0.18 12.51
N GLU A 149 -15.32 1.04 12.86
CA GLU A 149 -14.88 2.06 11.88
C GLU A 149 -13.35 2.12 11.70
N GLU A 150 -12.62 1.33 12.45
CA GLU A 150 -11.17 1.30 12.40
C GLU A 150 -10.66 0.75 11.08
N PRO A 151 -9.53 1.29 10.56
CA PRO A 151 -8.88 0.75 9.37
C PRO A 151 -8.43 -0.70 9.60
N VAL A 152 -8.74 -1.58 8.65
CA VAL A 152 -8.18 -2.94 8.65
C VAL A 152 -6.81 -2.92 7.99
N ILE A 153 -5.89 -3.68 8.56
CA ILE A 153 -4.53 -3.80 8.06
C ILE A 153 -4.42 -5.12 7.29
N HIS A 154 -4.11 -5.01 6.01
CA HIS A 154 -3.91 -6.14 5.12
C HIS A 154 -2.42 -6.31 4.83
N TYR A 155 -1.94 -7.53 4.94
CA TYR A 155 -0.55 -7.90 4.67
C TYR A 155 -0.53 -8.75 3.40
N GLY A 156 0.20 -8.30 2.37
CA GLY A 156 0.20 -9.02 1.11
C GLY A 156 1.00 -8.35 0.01
N LEU A 157 0.76 -8.80 -1.22
CA LEU A 157 1.49 -8.31 -2.38
C LEU A 157 0.95 -6.96 -2.87
N VAL A 158 1.86 -6.09 -3.29
CA VAL A 158 1.56 -4.80 -3.91
C VAL A 158 1.96 -4.86 -5.38
N ALA A 159 1.05 -4.53 -6.29
CA ALA A 159 1.37 -4.34 -7.70
C ALA A 159 1.89 -2.92 -7.93
N SER A 160 3.06 -2.79 -8.54
CA SER A 160 3.65 -1.52 -8.90
C SER A 160 3.87 -1.43 -10.40
N GLY A 161 3.59 -0.27 -11.00
CA GLY A 161 3.81 -0.06 -12.44
C GLY A 161 3.69 1.40 -12.83
N ASN A 162 3.98 1.69 -14.10
CA ASN A 162 4.07 3.08 -14.60
C ASN A 162 2.73 3.66 -15.07
N GLN A 163 1.64 2.90 -14.93
CA GLN A 163 0.31 3.33 -15.38
C GLN A 163 -0.64 3.54 -14.20
N VAL A 164 -1.41 4.62 -14.25
CA VAL A 164 -2.54 4.81 -13.35
C VAL A 164 -3.65 3.85 -13.76
N VAL A 165 -3.91 2.83 -12.96
CA VAL A 165 -5.03 1.91 -13.19
C VAL A 165 -6.35 2.62 -12.84
N LYS A 166 -7.24 2.72 -13.83
CA LYS A 166 -8.62 3.26 -13.73
C LYS A 166 -9.63 2.32 -14.41
N ASP A 167 -9.32 1.04 -14.44
CA ASP A 167 -10.12 0.01 -15.09
C ASP A 167 -10.31 -1.17 -14.14
N GLY A 168 -11.56 -1.41 -13.75
CA GLY A 168 -11.93 -2.52 -12.86
C GLY A 168 -11.53 -3.89 -13.42
N LYS A 169 -11.58 -4.06 -14.75
CA LYS A 169 -11.17 -5.32 -15.39
C LYS A 169 -9.68 -5.56 -15.25
N GLN A 170 -8.86 -4.54 -15.49
CA GLN A 170 -7.41 -4.62 -15.30
C GLN A 170 -7.06 -4.88 -13.83
N ARG A 171 -7.74 -4.20 -12.89
CA ARG A 171 -7.60 -4.46 -11.46
C ARG A 171 -7.89 -5.93 -11.11
N ASP A 172 -9.02 -6.45 -11.57
CA ASP A 172 -9.45 -7.83 -11.27
C ASP A 172 -8.53 -8.86 -11.93
N GLN A 173 -8.01 -8.57 -13.12
CA GLN A 173 -6.99 -9.40 -13.76
C GLN A 173 -5.71 -9.46 -12.91
N LEU A 174 -5.22 -8.32 -12.41
CA LEU A 174 -4.06 -8.28 -11.51
C LEU A 174 -4.31 -9.06 -10.22
N ALA A 175 -5.53 -8.98 -9.67
CA ALA A 175 -5.93 -9.78 -8.51
C ALA A 175 -5.84 -11.28 -8.78
N GLN A 176 -6.40 -11.74 -9.91
CA GLN A 176 -6.45 -13.15 -10.29
C GLN A 176 -5.07 -13.71 -10.63
N GLU A 177 -4.26 -12.95 -11.37
CA GLU A 177 -2.96 -13.41 -11.82
C GLU A 177 -1.87 -13.33 -10.75
N LEU A 178 -1.94 -12.35 -9.86
CA LEU A 178 -0.85 -12.01 -8.95
C LEU A 178 -1.22 -12.10 -7.46
N GLY A 179 -2.49 -12.20 -7.12
CA GLY A 179 -2.94 -12.19 -5.72
C GLY A 179 -2.62 -10.89 -4.97
N VAL A 180 -2.58 -9.76 -5.69
CA VAL A 180 -2.20 -8.47 -5.08
C VAL A 180 -3.36 -7.83 -4.32
N CYS A 181 -3.02 -7.09 -3.27
CA CYS A 181 -3.96 -6.35 -2.44
C CYS A 181 -4.10 -4.87 -2.81
N CYS A 182 -3.10 -4.32 -3.50
CA CYS A 182 -3.03 -2.89 -3.80
C CYS A 182 -2.29 -2.66 -5.12
N VAL A 183 -2.64 -1.58 -5.83
CA VAL A 183 -1.92 -1.07 -7.00
C VAL A 183 -1.39 0.33 -6.68
N GLU A 184 -0.13 0.59 -7.02
CA GLU A 184 0.52 1.89 -6.87
C GLU A 184 1.58 2.10 -7.98
N MET A 185 2.35 3.19 -7.97
CA MET A 185 3.17 3.57 -9.13
C MET A 185 4.64 3.88 -8.80
N GLU A 186 5.11 3.66 -7.59
CA GLU A 186 6.43 4.14 -7.15
C GLU A 186 7.37 3.04 -6.66
N ALA A 187 6.83 1.98 -6.06
CA ALA A 187 7.63 1.00 -5.33
C ALA A 187 8.58 0.21 -6.24
N ALA A 188 8.17 -0.14 -7.47
CA ALA A 188 9.03 -0.88 -8.39
C ALA A 188 10.34 -0.15 -8.69
N GLY A 189 10.30 1.18 -8.79
CA GLY A 189 11.49 2.00 -9.02
C GLY A 189 12.41 2.14 -7.80
N LEU A 190 11.98 1.69 -6.63
CA LEU A 190 12.73 1.86 -5.38
C LEU A 190 13.26 0.55 -4.81
N MET A 191 12.51 -0.55 -4.90
CA MET A 191 12.78 -1.79 -4.15
C MET A 191 14.16 -2.41 -4.43
N ASN A 192 14.70 -2.26 -5.64
CA ASN A 192 16.04 -2.77 -5.98
C ASN A 192 17.16 -1.80 -5.63
N ASP A 193 16.85 -0.51 -5.50
CA ASP A 193 17.81 0.57 -5.28
C ASP A 193 17.83 1.07 -3.83
N PHE A 194 16.90 0.61 -3.00
CA PHE A 194 16.81 1.05 -1.61
C PHE A 194 16.13 0.00 -0.73
N PRO A 195 16.74 -0.40 0.42
CA PRO A 195 16.13 -1.37 1.35
C PRO A 195 14.92 -0.74 2.06
N CYS A 196 13.72 -1.07 1.63
CA CYS A 196 12.50 -0.47 2.17
C CYS A 196 11.33 -1.46 2.30
N LEU A 197 10.32 -1.05 3.07
CA LEU A 197 9.00 -1.67 3.18
C LEU A 197 7.95 -0.68 2.65
N VAL A 198 6.94 -1.18 1.95
CA VAL A 198 5.89 -0.37 1.35
C VAL A 198 4.63 -0.43 2.20
N ILE A 199 4.06 0.74 2.50
CA ILE A 199 2.83 0.91 3.28
C ILE A 199 1.90 1.83 2.48
N ARG A 200 0.69 1.36 2.19
CA ARG A 200 -0.29 2.10 1.39
C ARG A 200 -1.62 2.21 2.11
N GLY A 201 -2.11 3.44 2.29
CA GLY A 201 -3.49 3.68 2.64
C GLY A 201 -4.38 3.61 1.40
N ILE A 202 -5.51 2.93 1.49
CA ILE A 202 -6.39 2.69 0.35
C ILE A 202 -7.30 3.89 0.14
N CYS A 203 -7.14 4.58 -1.00
CA CYS A 203 -7.87 5.80 -1.32
C CYS A 203 -8.87 5.67 -2.48
N ASP A 204 -8.81 4.61 -3.25
CA ASP A 204 -9.70 4.27 -4.35
C ASP A 204 -9.64 2.76 -4.66
N TYR A 205 -10.38 2.29 -5.65
CA TYR A 205 -10.41 0.87 -6.05
C TYR A 205 -9.74 0.61 -7.40
N ALA A 206 -8.82 1.46 -7.83
CA ALA A 206 -8.11 1.32 -9.11
C ALA A 206 -9.06 1.14 -10.31
N ASP A 207 -10.25 1.72 -10.25
CA ASP A 207 -11.28 1.67 -11.28
C ASP A 207 -11.64 3.07 -11.82
N SER A 208 -12.62 3.13 -12.71
CA SER A 208 -13.08 4.39 -13.31
C SER A 208 -13.76 5.35 -12.31
N HIS A 209 -14.15 4.89 -11.12
CA HIS A 209 -14.78 5.68 -10.06
C HIS A 209 -13.76 6.39 -9.14
N LYS A 210 -12.47 6.26 -9.45
CA LYS A 210 -11.37 6.90 -8.72
C LYS A 210 -11.60 8.41 -8.56
N ASN A 211 -11.60 8.90 -7.32
CA ASN A 211 -11.73 10.29 -6.95
C ASN A 211 -10.72 10.65 -5.84
N LYS A 212 -10.72 11.89 -5.36
CA LYS A 212 -9.73 12.36 -4.39
C LYS A 212 -10.23 12.40 -2.94
N GLU A 213 -11.48 12.02 -2.70
CA GLU A 213 -12.13 12.22 -1.39
C GLU A 213 -11.41 11.50 -0.23
N TRP A 214 -10.92 10.29 -0.49
CA TRP A 214 -10.26 9.46 0.51
C TRP A 214 -8.75 9.68 0.62
N GLN A 215 -8.13 10.45 -0.28
CA GLN A 215 -6.65 10.55 -0.35
C GLN A 215 -6.02 11.07 0.95
N GLY A 216 -6.59 12.11 1.54
CA GLY A 216 -6.07 12.69 2.77
C GLY A 216 -6.16 11.73 3.96
N TYR A 217 -7.33 11.12 4.17
CA TYR A 217 -7.52 10.14 5.22
C TYR A 217 -6.62 8.91 5.04
N ALA A 218 -6.59 8.34 3.84
CA ALA A 218 -5.72 7.20 3.52
C ALA A 218 -4.24 7.50 3.78
N ALA A 219 -3.77 8.71 3.43
CA ALA A 219 -2.40 9.14 3.72
C ALA A 219 -2.12 9.22 5.24
N ALA A 220 -3.08 9.76 6.02
CA ALA A 220 -2.96 9.84 7.48
C ALA A 220 -2.92 8.44 8.12
N VAL A 221 -3.78 7.54 7.66
CA VAL A 221 -3.84 6.15 8.14
C VAL A 221 -2.53 5.41 7.85
N ALA A 222 -1.99 5.54 6.63
CA ALA A 222 -0.70 4.94 6.27
C ALA A 222 0.45 5.49 7.12
N ALA A 223 0.46 6.81 7.38
CA ALA A 223 1.47 7.46 8.24
C ALA A 223 1.35 7.03 9.71
N ALA A 224 0.13 6.88 10.22
CA ALA A 224 -0.14 6.38 11.56
C ALA A 224 0.38 4.95 11.76
N TYR A 225 0.09 4.06 10.80
CA TYR A 225 0.63 2.70 10.82
C TYR A 225 2.16 2.67 10.72
N ALA A 226 2.74 3.50 9.86
CA ALA A 226 4.19 3.60 9.75
C ALA A 226 4.84 4.02 11.07
N LYS A 227 4.23 4.95 11.82
CA LYS A 227 4.67 5.33 13.16
C LYS A 227 4.59 4.15 14.12
N ASP A 228 3.50 3.39 14.11
CA ASP A 228 3.33 2.21 14.97
C ASP A 228 4.41 1.16 14.69
N LEU A 229 4.66 0.87 13.42
CA LEU A 229 5.73 -0.05 13.01
C LEU A 229 7.12 0.41 13.45
N VAL A 230 7.45 1.70 13.30
CA VAL A 230 8.77 2.23 13.69
C VAL A 230 9.01 2.06 15.19
N LEU A 231 7.98 2.21 16.01
CA LEU A 231 8.07 2.02 17.46
C LEU A 231 8.34 0.56 17.86
N MET A 232 8.07 -0.40 16.97
CA MET A 232 8.37 -1.83 17.16
C MET A 232 9.78 -2.23 16.73
N VAL A 233 10.54 -1.33 16.08
CA VAL A 233 11.91 -1.65 15.65
C VAL A 233 12.88 -1.52 16.83
N PRO A 234 13.53 -2.60 17.28
CA PRO A 234 14.46 -2.54 18.41
C PRO A 234 15.71 -1.72 18.07
N ILE A 235 16.13 -0.85 18.99
CA ILE A 235 17.27 0.07 18.78
C ILE A 235 18.57 -0.69 18.53
N ASP A 236 18.83 -1.77 19.27
CA ASP A 236 19.98 -2.64 19.12
C ASP A 236 20.06 -3.29 17.73
N GLN A 237 18.91 -3.67 17.18
CA GLN A 237 18.84 -4.19 15.81
C GLN A 237 19.10 -3.12 14.75
N ILE A 238 18.73 -1.87 15.02
CA ILE A 238 19.05 -0.75 14.13
C ILE A 238 20.56 -0.58 14.06
N GLU A 239 21.24 -0.56 15.21
CA GLU A 239 22.68 -0.34 15.29
C GLU A 239 23.49 -1.42 14.56
N THR A 240 23.06 -2.66 14.62
CA THR A 240 23.72 -3.81 13.97
C THR A 240 23.32 -3.98 12.49
N THR A 241 22.26 -3.32 12.01
CA THR A 241 21.82 -3.39 10.61
C THR A 241 22.81 -2.60 9.73
N PRO A 242 23.33 -3.18 8.63
CA PRO A 242 24.20 -2.46 7.69
C PRO A 242 23.51 -1.20 7.14
N THR A 243 24.28 -0.17 6.85
CA THR A 243 23.75 1.02 6.18
C THR A 243 23.20 0.65 4.80
N ALA A 244 22.21 1.39 4.33
CA ALA A 244 21.61 1.18 3.01
C ALA A 244 22.67 1.22 1.89
N ARG A 245 23.66 2.11 2.02
CA ARG A 245 24.79 2.19 1.10
C ARG A 245 25.62 0.89 1.07
N ASN A 246 25.91 0.31 2.24
CA ASN A 246 26.67 -0.94 2.33
C ASN A 246 25.86 -2.13 1.81
N THR A 247 24.56 -2.17 2.06
CA THR A 247 23.64 -3.20 1.55
C THR A 247 23.65 -3.19 0.02
N LEU A 248 23.55 -2.03 -0.61
CA LEU A 248 23.59 -1.89 -2.07
C LEU A 248 24.94 -2.25 -2.67
N ALA A 249 26.05 -1.85 -2.03
CA ALA A 249 27.39 -2.19 -2.49
C ALA A 249 27.62 -3.72 -2.49
N ASN A 250 27.05 -4.44 -1.53
CA ASN A 250 27.18 -5.89 -1.42
C ASN A 250 26.27 -6.64 -2.41
N SER A 251 25.08 -6.11 -2.75
CA SER A 251 24.20 -6.71 -3.77
C SER A 251 24.76 -6.58 -5.21
N GLY A 252 25.53 -5.53 -5.52
CA GLY A 252 26.21 -5.36 -6.81
C GLY A 252 27.45 -6.24 -7.02
N LYS A 253 27.88 -7.01 -6.03
CA LYS A 253 29.04 -7.93 -6.11
C LYS A 253 28.69 -9.38 -6.45
N SER A 254 27.41 -9.67 -6.71
CA SER A 254 26.90 -11.03 -7.00
C SER A 254 26.65 -11.28 -8.50
N PHE A 255 27.41 -10.63 -9.41
CA PHE A 255 27.40 -10.91 -10.83
C PHE A 255 28.81 -11.13 -11.34
#